data_96c47295ecb6b10c96473e5df05a22f5
#
_entry.id   96c47295ecb6b10c96473e5df05a22f5
#
_cell.length_a   1.000
_cell.length_b   1.000
_cell.length_c   1.000
_cell.angle_alpha   90.00
_cell.angle_beta   90.00
_cell.angle_gamma   90.00
#
_symmetry.space_group_name_H-M   'P 1'
#
loop_
_entity.id
_entity.type
_entity.pdbx_description
1 polymer ?
#
loop_
_entity_poly.entity_id
_entity_poly.type
_entity_poly.pdbx_seq_one_letter_code
_entity_poly.pdbx_strand_id
1 'polypeptide(L)'
;MKLICVSGLPRAGSTLLCQLLAQHPDVYSTGHSSPLVSVLENIRSTFSSNDFSLSQLDVDFDLAYNRIDNVLKSVMKGWFAETEKTQVVDKNRGWLRMAEMLNDLHDDWRILVCVRDLTQIYGSIEAQHAKTRFLNFADGMDAHGAMARADRLFGNGGVVGGPLGYIRDIQDIRDPAIHDRIQYVPFEYLTSNPVAAIQELFNWLDLKKTTIDPNKLTTRPHESDSYYRFKYRHETRPSISAVARRDIPPRVEEGLRKNFKWYFDKFYPQS
;
A
#
# COMPACT_ATOMS: atom_id res chain seq x y z
N MET A 1 9.63 -18.84 2.69
CA MET A 1 8.43 -18.12 2.21
C MET A 1 8.86 -16.69 1.90
N LYS A 2 8.64 -16.21 0.68
CA LYS A 2 8.90 -14.82 0.31
C LYS A 2 7.68 -13.96 0.65
N LEU A 3 7.87 -12.84 1.31
CA LEU A 3 6.83 -11.89 1.63
C LEU A 3 6.79 -10.75 0.59
N ILE A 4 5.69 -10.62 -0.12
CA ILE A 4 5.44 -9.55 -1.08
C ILE A 4 4.47 -8.55 -0.45
N CYS A 5 4.99 -7.42 -0.02
CA CYS A 5 4.21 -6.34 0.57
C CYS A 5 3.65 -5.42 -0.53
N VAL A 6 2.35 -5.23 -0.60
CA VAL A 6 1.74 -4.25 -1.51
C VAL A 6 1.36 -3.00 -0.73
N SER A 7 2.04 -1.92 -1.02
CA SER A 7 1.91 -0.61 -0.37
C SER A 7 1.56 0.48 -1.39
N GLY A 8 1.68 1.75 -1.01
CA GLY A 8 1.54 2.92 -1.88
C GLY A 8 0.28 3.74 -1.63
N LEU A 9 -0.15 4.47 -2.65
CA LEU A 9 -1.20 5.47 -2.51
C LEU A 9 -2.62 4.87 -2.58
N PRO A 10 -3.60 5.46 -1.92
CA PRO A 10 -4.99 5.09 -2.10
C PRO A 10 -5.41 5.34 -3.56
N ARG A 11 -6.32 4.53 -4.09
CA ARG A 11 -6.82 4.64 -5.47
C ARG A 11 -5.75 4.47 -6.57
N ALA A 12 -4.59 3.90 -6.22
CA ALA A 12 -3.47 3.63 -7.14
C ALA A 12 -3.41 2.16 -7.61
N GLY A 13 -4.48 1.38 -7.46
CA GLY A 13 -4.60 0.05 -8.07
C GLY A 13 -4.04 -1.11 -7.26
N SER A 14 -3.76 -0.96 -5.96
CA SER A 14 -3.23 -2.04 -5.12
C SER A 14 -4.10 -3.30 -5.10
N THR A 15 -5.44 -3.16 -5.12
CA THR A 15 -6.35 -4.31 -5.22
C THR A 15 -6.23 -5.01 -6.57
N LEU A 16 -6.16 -4.25 -7.66
CA LEU A 16 -5.95 -4.79 -9.01
C LEU A 16 -4.62 -5.54 -9.09
N LEU A 17 -3.55 -4.95 -8.55
CA LEU A 17 -2.24 -5.60 -8.50
C LEU A 17 -2.30 -6.94 -7.76
N CYS A 18 -2.96 -6.99 -6.59
CA CYS A 18 -3.15 -8.25 -5.86
C CYS A 18 -3.96 -9.29 -6.64
N GLN A 19 -5.00 -8.87 -7.38
CA GLN A 19 -5.78 -9.79 -8.23
C GLN A 19 -4.94 -10.37 -9.38
N LEU A 20 -4.06 -9.57 -9.97
CA LEU A 20 -3.16 -10.02 -11.04
C LEU A 20 -2.05 -10.95 -10.51
N LEU A 21 -1.44 -10.61 -9.38
CA LEU A 21 -0.43 -11.45 -8.72
C LEU A 21 -1.01 -12.80 -8.30
N ALA A 22 -2.27 -12.83 -7.85
CA ALA A 22 -2.97 -14.05 -7.44
C ALA A 22 -3.18 -15.08 -8.58
N GLN A 23 -2.98 -14.68 -9.84
CA GLN A 23 -3.04 -15.62 -10.96
C GLN A 23 -1.78 -16.48 -11.08
N HIS A 24 -0.69 -16.14 -10.41
CA HIS A 24 0.50 -16.97 -10.37
C HIS A 24 0.30 -18.20 -9.46
N PRO A 25 0.61 -19.45 -9.90
CA PRO A 25 0.33 -20.65 -9.14
C PRO A 25 1.04 -20.72 -7.78
N ASP A 26 2.22 -20.10 -7.64
CA ASP A 26 3.00 -20.13 -6.41
C ASP A 26 2.70 -18.95 -5.46
N VAL A 27 1.80 -18.03 -5.85
CA VAL A 27 1.45 -16.83 -5.08
C VAL A 27 0.13 -17.02 -4.35
N TYR A 28 0.15 -16.75 -3.06
CA TYR A 28 -1.04 -16.61 -2.21
C TYR A 28 -1.37 -15.12 -2.05
N SER A 29 -2.56 -14.72 -2.42
CA SER A 29 -3.05 -13.35 -2.24
C SER A 29 -4.53 -13.34 -1.96
N THR A 30 -4.94 -12.84 -0.81
CA THR A 30 -6.35 -12.62 -0.51
C THR A 30 -6.90 -11.37 -1.20
N GLY A 31 -6.04 -10.42 -1.57
CA GLY A 31 -6.41 -9.11 -2.12
C GLY A 31 -7.04 -8.15 -1.11
N HIS A 32 -7.35 -8.61 0.10
CA HIS A 32 -7.87 -7.75 1.17
C HIS A 32 -6.79 -6.90 1.81
N SER A 33 -7.17 -5.75 2.37
CA SER A 33 -6.28 -4.99 3.24
C SER A 33 -6.05 -5.74 4.54
N SER A 34 -4.80 -5.89 4.92
CA SER A 34 -4.36 -6.65 6.08
C SER A 34 -4.15 -5.74 7.29
N PRO A 35 -4.46 -6.17 8.51
CA PRO A 35 -4.10 -5.49 9.74
C PRO A 35 -2.66 -5.79 10.21
N LEU A 36 -1.90 -6.65 9.53
CA LEU A 36 -0.62 -7.20 10.03
C LEU A 36 0.37 -6.10 10.45
N VAL A 37 0.51 -5.04 9.65
CA VAL A 37 1.35 -3.87 10.02
C VAL A 37 0.95 -3.30 11.38
N SER A 38 -0.35 -3.06 11.60
CA SER A 38 -0.83 -2.50 12.87
C SER A 38 -0.68 -3.48 14.03
N VAL A 39 -0.79 -4.78 13.77
CA VAL A 39 -0.55 -5.83 14.79
C VAL A 39 0.91 -5.81 15.23
N LEU A 40 1.86 -5.79 14.29
CA LEU A 40 3.29 -5.72 14.59
C LEU A 40 3.66 -4.44 15.35
N GLU A 41 3.11 -3.31 14.94
CA GLU A 41 3.32 -2.02 15.63
C GLU A 41 2.76 -2.01 17.06
N ASN A 42 1.58 -2.58 17.27
CA ASN A 42 0.98 -2.68 18.60
C ASN A 42 1.81 -3.59 19.51
N ILE A 43 2.29 -4.72 19.01
CA ILE A 43 3.19 -5.60 19.77
C ILE A 43 4.47 -4.87 20.13
N ARG A 44 5.12 -4.20 19.17
CA ARG A 44 6.31 -3.38 19.40
C ARG A 44 6.06 -2.30 20.45
N SER A 45 4.96 -1.58 20.34
CA SER A 45 4.58 -0.55 21.31
C SER A 45 4.36 -1.12 22.70
N THR A 46 3.72 -2.30 22.79
CA THR A 46 3.51 -2.99 24.07
C THR A 46 4.84 -3.32 24.75
N PHE A 47 5.78 -3.91 24.04
CA PHE A 47 7.11 -4.21 24.58
C PHE A 47 7.90 -2.96 24.97
N SER A 48 7.69 -1.84 24.25
CA SER A 48 8.39 -0.57 24.49
C SER A 48 7.82 0.23 25.66
N SER A 49 6.64 -0.11 26.18
CA SER A 49 5.94 0.63 27.22
C SER A 49 5.57 -0.20 28.46
N ASN A 50 5.79 -1.51 28.41
CA ASN A 50 5.46 -2.41 29.52
C ASN A 50 6.64 -2.47 30.53
N ASP A 51 6.38 -2.15 31.80
CA ASP A 51 7.41 -2.09 32.86
C ASP A 51 8.19 -3.41 33.02
N PHE A 52 7.54 -4.56 32.89
CA PHE A 52 8.20 -5.85 32.98
C PHE A 52 9.12 -6.10 31.77
N SER A 53 8.72 -5.69 30.58
CA SER A 53 9.56 -5.79 29.38
C SER A 53 10.79 -4.89 29.50
N LEU A 54 10.61 -3.66 29.94
CA LEU A 54 11.71 -2.70 30.16
C LEU A 54 12.69 -3.20 31.23
N SER A 55 12.16 -3.76 32.33
CA SER A 55 12.98 -4.37 33.38
C SER A 55 13.81 -5.56 32.85
N GLN A 56 13.24 -6.41 31.99
CA GLN A 56 13.99 -7.52 31.38
C GLN A 56 15.10 -7.03 30.45
N LEU A 57 14.84 -5.98 29.66
CA LEU A 57 15.83 -5.36 28.78
C LEU A 57 16.97 -4.72 29.58
N ASP A 58 16.69 -4.17 30.76
CA ASP A 58 17.71 -3.59 31.66
C ASP A 58 18.60 -4.68 32.30
N VAL A 59 18.01 -5.82 32.65
CA VAL A 59 18.74 -6.94 33.32
C VAL A 59 19.56 -7.77 32.32
N ASP A 60 19.00 -8.12 31.17
CA ASP A 60 19.65 -8.90 30.13
C ASP A 60 19.09 -8.49 28.75
N PHE A 61 19.72 -7.48 28.17
CA PHE A 61 19.26 -6.89 26.90
C PHE A 61 19.19 -7.92 25.78
N ASP A 62 20.25 -8.71 25.58
CA ASP A 62 20.34 -9.61 24.45
C ASP A 62 19.26 -10.69 24.50
N LEU A 63 19.07 -11.29 25.69
CA LEU A 63 18.04 -12.31 25.89
C LEU A 63 16.63 -11.73 25.68
N ALA A 64 16.35 -10.58 26.29
CA ALA A 64 15.05 -9.94 26.21
C ALA A 64 14.73 -9.48 24.78
N TYR A 65 15.70 -8.86 24.11
CA TYR A 65 15.54 -8.40 22.71
C TYR A 65 15.32 -9.56 21.75
N ASN A 66 16.09 -10.67 21.89
CA ASN A 66 15.89 -11.88 21.10
C ASN A 66 14.49 -12.50 21.28
N ARG A 67 13.92 -12.42 22.48
CA ARG A 67 12.54 -12.87 22.72
C ARG A 67 11.53 -12.01 22.00
N ILE A 68 11.70 -10.69 21.97
CA ILE A 68 10.85 -9.75 21.25
C ILE A 68 10.91 -10.03 19.74
N ASP A 69 12.11 -10.17 19.20
CA ASP A 69 12.34 -10.53 17.80
C ASP A 69 11.62 -11.84 17.42
N ASN A 70 11.81 -12.89 18.23
CA ASN A 70 11.16 -14.18 18.02
C ASN A 70 9.62 -14.08 18.06
N VAL A 71 9.03 -13.23 18.92
CA VAL A 71 7.58 -13.01 18.96
C VAL A 71 7.12 -12.38 17.66
N LEU A 72 7.77 -11.31 17.19
CA LEU A 72 7.41 -10.61 15.96
C LEU A 72 7.53 -11.53 14.73
N LYS A 73 8.62 -12.28 14.61
CA LYS A 73 8.83 -13.29 13.55
C LYS A 73 7.76 -14.39 13.59
N SER A 74 7.39 -14.85 14.79
CA SER A 74 6.36 -15.87 14.98
C SER A 74 4.97 -15.35 14.57
N VAL A 75 4.64 -14.08 14.87
CA VAL A 75 3.40 -13.46 14.43
C VAL A 75 3.34 -13.38 12.91
N MET A 76 4.40 -12.97 12.24
CA MET A 76 4.46 -12.94 10.77
C MET A 76 4.30 -14.33 10.17
N LYS A 77 4.98 -15.34 10.72
CA LYS A 77 4.86 -16.71 10.25
C LYS A 77 3.46 -17.29 10.49
N GLY A 78 2.90 -17.05 11.67
CA GLY A 78 1.55 -17.52 12.03
C GLY A 78 0.44 -16.85 11.21
N TRP A 79 0.66 -15.60 10.75
CA TRP A 79 -0.30 -14.87 9.93
C TRP A 79 -0.61 -15.55 8.59
N PHE A 80 0.34 -16.29 8.04
CA PHE A 80 0.21 -16.99 6.76
C PHE A 80 0.18 -18.53 6.91
N ALA A 81 -0.16 -19.02 8.10
CA ALA A 81 -0.17 -20.47 8.37
C ALA A 81 -1.24 -21.25 7.60
N GLU A 82 -2.23 -20.54 7.01
CA GLU A 82 -3.32 -21.14 6.22
C GLU A 82 -2.89 -21.53 4.79
N THR A 83 -1.66 -21.21 4.37
CA THR A 83 -1.20 -21.53 3.01
C THR A 83 0.17 -22.19 3.01
N GLU A 84 0.36 -23.13 2.07
CA GLU A 84 1.65 -23.75 1.76
C GLU A 84 2.37 -23.08 0.58
N LYS A 85 1.82 -22.01 0.02
CA LYS A 85 2.44 -21.29 -1.08
C LYS A 85 3.77 -20.68 -0.65
N THR A 86 4.74 -20.69 -1.56
CA THR A 86 6.08 -20.17 -1.30
C THR A 86 6.17 -18.66 -1.31
N GLN A 87 5.18 -18.00 -1.93
CA GLN A 87 5.06 -16.54 -2.04
C GLN A 87 3.75 -16.09 -1.42
N VAL A 88 3.79 -15.13 -0.51
CA VAL A 88 2.59 -14.58 0.12
C VAL A 88 2.52 -13.07 -0.11
N VAL A 89 1.33 -12.58 -0.42
CA VAL A 89 1.07 -11.15 -0.63
C VAL A 89 0.30 -10.59 0.56
N ASP A 90 0.84 -9.56 1.18
CA ASP A 90 0.15 -8.75 2.18
C ASP A 90 -0.07 -7.32 1.68
N LYS A 91 -1.29 -6.84 1.75
CA LYS A 91 -1.66 -5.50 1.29
C LYS A 91 -1.91 -4.57 2.46
N ASN A 92 -0.97 -3.66 2.72
CA ASN A 92 -1.13 -2.56 3.68
C ASN A 92 -0.27 -1.37 3.29
N ARG A 93 -0.83 -0.15 3.32
CA ARG A 93 -0.08 1.08 2.98
C ARG A 93 1.08 1.36 3.92
N GLY A 94 1.02 0.86 5.15
CA GLY A 94 2.05 1.05 6.17
C GLY A 94 3.33 0.27 5.92
N TRP A 95 3.37 -0.73 5.02
CA TRP A 95 4.57 -1.52 4.79
C TRP A 95 5.79 -0.69 4.43
N LEU A 96 5.61 0.39 3.65
CA LEU A 96 6.74 1.20 3.22
C LEU A 96 7.46 1.88 4.40
N ARG A 97 6.71 2.34 5.41
CA ARG A 97 7.30 2.92 6.63
C ARG A 97 7.95 1.91 7.57
N MET A 98 7.71 0.62 7.33
CA MET A 98 8.28 -0.48 8.11
C MET A 98 9.46 -1.16 7.40
N ALA A 99 9.98 -0.61 6.30
CA ALA A 99 10.98 -1.27 5.48
C ALA A 99 12.26 -1.64 6.27
N GLU A 100 12.75 -0.76 7.14
CA GLU A 100 13.91 -1.05 7.99
C GLU A 100 13.61 -2.18 8.98
N MET A 101 12.48 -2.10 9.70
CA MET A 101 12.09 -3.15 10.64
C MET A 101 11.81 -4.48 9.91
N LEU A 102 11.23 -4.44 8.71
CA LEU A 102 10.99 -5.62 7.90
C LEU A 102 12.30 -6.29 7.46
N ASN A 103 13.35 -5.49 7.22
CA ASN A 103 14.67 -6.00 6.89
C ASN A 103 15.30 -6.82 8.03
N ASP A 104 14.98 -6.47 9.28
CA ASP A 104 15.43 -7.24 10.46
C ASP A 104 14.54 -8.46 10.74
N LEU A 105 13.25 -8.37 10.42
CA LEU A 105 12.27 -9.41 10.74
C LEU A 105 12.18 -10.53 9.71
N HIS A 106 12.55 -10.28 8.45
CA HIS A 106 12.31 -11.24 7.37
C HIS A 106 13.41 -11.19 6.30
N ASP A 107 14.06 -12.30 6.02
CA ASP A 107 15.20 -12.36 5.10
C ASP A 107 14.81 -12.14 3.63
N ASP A 108 13.64 -12.64 3.22
CA ASP A 108 13.18 -12.62 1.83
C ASP A 108 11.85 -11.86 1.69
N TRP A 109 11.96 -10.54 1.59
CA TRP A 109 10.84 -9.63 1.40
C TRP A 109 11.02 -8.73 0.20
N ARG A 110 9.90 -8.25 -0.35
CA ARG A 110 9.83 -7.24 -1.40
C ARG A 110 8.65 -6.31 -1.15
N ILE A 111 8.77 -5.04 -1.51
CA ILE A 111 7.66 -4.06 -1.44
C ILE A 111 7.31 -3.56 -2.84
N LEU A 112 6.07 -3.74 -3.24
CA LEU A 112 5.49 -3.15 -4.44
C LEU A 112 4.70 -1.90 -4.05
N VAL A 113 5.14 -0.74 -4.52
CA VAL A 113 4.56 0.56 -4.17
C VAL A 113 3.69 1.07 -5.31
N CYS A 114 2.38 0.98 -5.15
CA CYS A 114 1.43 1.49 -6.14
C CYS A 114 1.42 3.02 -6.14
N VAL A 115 1.75 3.61 -7.28
CA VAL A 115 1.73 5.06 -7.52
C VAL A 115 0.75 5.41 -8.64
N ARG A 116 0.22 6.63 -8.58
CA ARG A 116 -0.73 7.16 -9.57
C ARG A 116 -0.64 8.68 -9.60
N ASP A 117 -0.97 9.30 -10.75
CA ASP A 117 -1.10 10.77 -10.86
C ASP A 117 -1.99 11.29 -9.71
N LEU A 118 -1.45 12.21 -8.90
CA LEU A 118 -2.12 12.72 -7.69
C LEU A 118 -3.43 13.44 -8.04
N THR A 119 -3.49 14.09 -9.20
CA THR A 119 -4.71 14.74 -9.68
C THR A 119 -5.81 13.70 -9.95
N GLN A 120 -5.43 12.53 -10.45
CA GLN A 120 -6.35 11.43 -10.73
C GLN A 120 -6.76 10.68 -9.46
N ILE A 121 -5.89 10.63 -8.44
CA ILE A 121 -6.27 10.16 -7.11
C ILE A 121 -7.33 11.07 -6.51
N TYR A 122 -7.09 12.40 -6.52
CA TYR A 122 -8.07 13.39 -6.07
C TYR A 122 -9.41 13.22 -6.79
N GLY A 123 -9.39 13.22 -8.12
CA GLY A 123 -10.60 13.07 -8.93
C GLY A 123 -11.36 11.77 -8.65
N SER A 124 -10.63 10.68 -8.35
CA SER A 124 -11.24 9.40 -7.97
C SER A 124 -11.96 9.48 -6.62
N ILE A 125 -11.36 10.13 -5.63
CA ILE A 125 -11.95 10.30 -4.29
C ILE A 125 -13.14 11.27 -4.35
N GLU A 126 -12.98 12.39 -5.05
CA GLU A 126 -14.04 13.41 -5.23
C GLU A 126 -15.28 12.81 -5.92
N ALA A 127 -15.09 11.97 -6.94
CA ALA A 127 -16.18 11.28 -7.60
C ALA A 127 -16.92 10.29 -6.69
N GLN A 128 -16.24 9.73 -5.71
CA GLN A 128 -16.91 8.91 -4.69
C GLN A 128 -17.64 9.77 -3.67
N HIS A 129 -17.01 10.84 -3.20
CA HIS A 129 -17.67 11.82 -2.32
C HIS A 129 -18.97 12.34 -2.93
N ALA A 130 -18.97 12.64 -4.22
CA ALA A 130 -20.18 13.11 -4.93
C ALA A 130 -21.37 12.15 -4.85
N LYS A 131 -21.14 10.86 -4.68
CA LYS A 131 -22.22 9.84 -4.54
C LYS A 131 -22.87 9.84 -3.15
N THR A 132 -22.21 10.39 -2.15
CA THR A 132 -22.60 10.27 -0.74
C THR A 132 -22.60 11.62 0.00
N ARG A 133 -22.91 12.71 -0.69
CA ARG A 133 -22.87 14.09 -0.15
C ARG A 133 -23.76 14.32 1.08
N PHE A 134 -24.82 13.54 1.23
CA PHE A 134 -25.72 13.64 2.38
C PHE A 134 -25.19 12.96 3.65
N LEU A 135 -24.06 12.25 3.53
CA LEU A 135 -23.47 11.52 4.66
C LEU A 135 -22.19 12.23 5.09
N ASN A 136 -22.04 12.40 6.39
CA ASN A 136 -20.86 13.01 7.00
C ASN A 136 -19.99 11.91 7.63
N PHE A 137 -18.82 11.69 7.07
CA PHE A 137 -17.87 10.68 7.56
C PHE A 137 -16.58 11.34 8.04
N ALA A 138 -15.89 10.69 8.98
CA ALA A 138 -14.64 11.18 9.56
C ALA A 138 -13.41 11.05 8.64
N ASP A 139 -13.60 11.13 7.32
CA ASP A 139 -12.54 11.06 6.31
C ASP A 139 -12.05 12.45 5.85
N GLY A 140 -12.58 13.52 6.45
CA GLY A 140 -12.24 14.89 6.10
C GLY A 140 -12.90 15.42 4.83
N MET A 141 -13.78 14.65 4.19
CA MET A 141 -14.48 15.05 2.97
C MET A 141 -15.73 15.91 3.23
N ASP A 142 -16.06 16.18 4.48
CA ASP A 142 -17.09 17.12 4.91
C ASP A 142 -16.72 18.59 4.71
N ALA A 143 -15.45 18.87 4.39
CA ALA A 143 -14.98 20.22 4.16
C ALA A 143 -15.67 20.87 2.95
N HIS A 144 -16.08 22.13 3.13
CA HIS A 144 -16.67 22.91 2.07
C HIS A 144 -15.62 23.31 1.03
N GLY A 145 -15.95 23.07 -0.25
CA GLY A 145 -15.10 23.44 -1.36
C GLY A 145 -13.99 22.41 -1.69
N ALA A 146 -13.67 22.36 -2.97
CA ALA A 146 -12.74 21.38 -3.53
C ALA A 146 -11.30 21.53 -2.99
N MET A 147 -10.83 22.78 -2.80
CA MET A 147 -9.49 23.04 -2.24
C MET A 147 -9.37 22.54 -0.80
N ALA A 148 -10.34 22.88 0.06
CA ALA A 148 -10.30 22.45 1.45
C ALA A 148 -10.32 20.92 1.59
N ARG A 149 -11.04 20.22 0.69
CA ARG A 149 -11.00 18.75 0.66
C ARG A 149 -9.65 18.23 0.17
N ALA A 150 -9.06 18.86 -0.86
CA ALA A 150 -7.72 18.53 -1.31
C ALA A 150 -6.68 18.71 -0.19
N ASP A 151 -6.71 19.83 0.51
CA ASP A 151 -5.80 20.12 1.63
C ASP A 151 -5.92 19.08 2.75
N ARG A 152 -7.13 18.63 3.08
CA ARG A 152 -7.33 17.56 4.09
C ARG A 152 -6.84 16.20 3.60
N LEU A 153 -7.09 15.83 2.34
CA LEU A 153 -6.66 14.55 1.79
C LEU A 153 -5.14 14.45 1.68
N PHE A 154 -4.49 15.52 1.25
CA PHE A 154 -3.05 15.55 0.93
C PHE A 154 -2.21 16.18 2.04
N GLY A 155 -2.82 16.79 3.05
CA GLY A 155 -2.13 17.32 4.21
C GLY A 155 -1.47 16.22 5.06
N ASN A 156 -0.65 16.65 6.02
CA ASN A 156 0.04 15.75 6.93
C ASN A 156 -0.97 14.89 7.71
N GLY A 157 -0.83 13.57 7.65
CA GLY A 157 -1.80 12.64 8.26
C GLY A 157 -3.08 12.41 7.45
N GLY A 158 -3.28 13.12 6.33
CA GLY A 158 -4.39 12.87 5.40
C GLY A 158 -4.29 11.48 4.76
N VAL A 159 -5.43 10.97 4.26
CA VAL A 159 -5.50 9.61 3.70
C VAL A 159 -4.57 9.39 2.51
N VAL A 160 -4.20 10.45 1.80
CA VAL A 160 -3.19 10.45 0.72
C VAL A 160 -1.85 10.99 1.23
N GLY A 161 -1.87 12.07 2.03
CA GLY A 161 -0.67 12.73 2.54
C GLY A 161 0.21 11.84 3.41
N GLY A 162 -0.39 11.02 4.28
CA GLY A 162 0.37 10.05 5.07
C GLY A 162 1.18 9.07 4.20
N PRO A 163 0.56 8.29 3.29
CA PRO A 163 1.29 7.43 2.36
C PRO A 163 2.28 8.15 1.44
N LEU A 164 2.00 9.40 1.03
CA LEU A 164 2.96 10.23 0.30
C LEU A 164 4.21 10.53 1.15
N GLY A 165 4.01 10.81 2.45
CA GLY A 165 5.11 10.94 3.41
C GLY A 165 6.00 9.71 3.40
N TYR A 166 5.44 8.50 3.47
CA TYR A 166 6.24 7.26 3.43
C TYR A 166 7.04 7.10 2.13
N ILE A 167 6.46 7.49 0.98
CA ILE A 167 7.17 7.45 -0.32
C ILE A 167 8.33 8.46 -0.35
N ARG A 168 8.20 9.59 0.33
CA ARG A 168 9.27 10.55 0.46
C ARG A 168 10.34 10.05 1.41
N ASP A 169 9.95 9.64 2.60
CA ASP A 169 10.83 9.32 3.72
C ASP A 169 11.68 8.07 3.43
N ILE A 170 11.18 7.12 2.62
CA ILE A 170 11.97 5.96 2.18
C ILE A 170 13.23 6.37 1.39
N GLN A 171 13.24 7.57 0.79
CA GLN A 171 14.40 8.06 0.04
C GLN A 171 15.54 8.48 0.96
N ASP A 172 15.26 8.72 2.24
CA ASP A 172 16.25 9.10 3.24
C ASP A 172 16.93 7.88 3.88
N ILE A 173 16.45 6.67 3.63
CA ILE A 173 17.09 5.42 4.07
C ILE A 173 18.41 5.27 3.31
N ARG A 174 19.51 5.09 4.06
CA ARG A 174 20.85 5.02 3.48
C ARG A 174 21.24 3.63 2.98
N ASP A 175 20.56 2.58 3.45
CA ASP A 175 20.88 1.21 3.06
C ASP A 175 20.39 0.91 1.64
N PRO A 176 21.29 0.72 0.67
CA PRO A 176 20.92 0.42 -0.71
C PRO A 176 20.19 -0.93 -0.83
N ALA A 177 20.47 -1.89 0.05
CA ALA A 177 19.81 -3.21 0.02
C ALA A 177 18.31 -3.11 0.29
N ILE A 178 17.85 -2.11 1.06
CA ILE A 178 16.43 -1.82 1.24
C ILE A 178 15.81 -1.27 -0.04
N HIS A 179 16.49 -0.34 -0.71
CA HIS A 179 16.01 0.23 -1.97
C HIS A 179 15.88 -0.81 -3.07
N ASP A 180 16.80 -1.77 -3.17
CA ASP A 180 16.77 -2.85 -4.16
C ASP A 180 15.57 -3.80 -3.96
N ARG A 181 14.96 -3.77 -2.80
CA ARG A 181 13.76 -4.55 -2.45
C ARG A 181 12.44 -3.80 -2.64
N ILE A 182 12.48 -2.60 -3.22
CA ILE A 182 11.31 -1.73 -3.42
C ILE A 182 11.12 -1.43 -4.90
N GLN A 183 9.95 -1.78 -5.44
CA GLN A 183 9.58 -1.51 -6.82
C GLN A 183 8.33 -0.64 -6.89
N TYR A 184 8.39 0.45 -7.64
CA TYR A 184 7.25 1.30 -7.90
C TYR A 184 6.41 0.77 -9.07
N VAL A 185 5.09 0.76 -8.89
CA VAL A 185 4.12 0.24 -9.86
C VAL A 185 3.18 1.37 -10.28
N PRO A 186 3.43 2.05 -11.43
CA PRO A 186 2.55 3.09 -11.93
C PRO A 186 1.20 2.50 -12.37
N PHE A 187 0.11 3.06 -11.85
CA PHE A 187 -1.26 2.63 -12.15
C PHE A 187 -1.57 2.66 -13.64
N GLU A 188 -1.13 3.71 -14.31
CA GLU A 188 -1.36 3.93 -15.73
C GLU A 188 -0.70 2.84 -16.57
N TYR A 189 0.55 2.45 -16.26
CA TYR A 189 1.24 1.35 -16.92
C TYR A 189 0.58 0.00 -16.62
N LEU A 190 0.23 -0.26 -15.35
CA LEU A 190 -0.46 -1.48 -14.95
C LEU A 190 -1.80 -1.67 -15.68
N THR A 191 -2.51 -0.58 -15.97
CA THR A 191 -3.83 -0.65 -16.61
C THR A 191 -3.79 -0.62 -18.13
N SER A 192 -2.78 0.03 -18.73
CA SER A 192 -2.62 0.09 -20.19
C SER A 192 -1.88 -1.14 -20.76
N ASN A 193 -0.94 -1.70 -20.00
CA ASN A 193 -0.09 -2.82 -20.41
C ASN A 193 -0.03 -3.92 -19.34
N PRO A 194 -1.18 -4.47 -18.89
CA PRO A 194 -1.22 -5.33 -17.69
C PRO A 194 -0.35 -6.58 -17.79
N VAL A 195 -0.30 -7.21 -18.98
CA VAL A 195 0.50 -8.43 -19.19
C VAL A 195 1.99 -8.10 -19.09
N ALA A 196 2.46 -7.05 -19.76
CA ALA A 196 3.86 -6.64 -19.72
C ALA A 196 4.26 -6.22 -18.29
N ALA A 197 3.46 -5.37 -17.64
CA ALA A 197 3.71 -4.90 -16.28
C ALA A 197 3.85 -6.06 -15.28
N ILE A 198 2.98 -7.07 -15.37
CA ILE A 198 3.03 -8.22 -14.46
C ILE A 198 4.20 -9.16 -14.79
N GLN A 199 4.56 -9.34 -16.07
CA GLN A 199 5.74 -10.14 -16.41
C GLN A 199 7.04 -9.50 -15.91
N GLU A 200 7.15 -8.17 -15.99
CA GLU A 200 8.28 -7.42 -15.40
C GLU A 200 8.33 -7.62 -13.87
N LEU A 201 7.18 -7.54 -13.20
CA LEU A 201 7.11 -7.79 -11.75
C LEU A 201 7.43 -9.24 -11.38
N PHE A 202 6.96 -10.24 -12.15
CA PHE A 202 7.33 -11.64 -11.91
C PHE A 202 8.82 -11.85 -12.04
N ASN A 203 9.45 -11.25 -13.06
CA ASN A 203 10.89 -11.32 -13.23
C ASN A 203 11.64 -10.66 -12.05
N TRP A 204 11.21 -9.48 -11.61
CA TRP A 204 11.81 -8.77 -10.46
C TRP A 204 11.60 -9.49 -9.12
N LEU A 205 10.49 -10.24 -8.99
CA LEU A 205 10.18 -11.07 -7.83
C LEU A 205 10.85 -12.44 -7.88
N ASP A 206 11.64 -12.75 -8.91
CA ASP A 206 12.23 -14.07 -9.17
C ASP A 206 11.17 -15.18 -9.29
N LEU A 207 10.01 -14.85 -9.83
CA LEU A 207 8.93 -15.80 -10.10
C LEU A 207 9.04 -16.37 -11.52
N LYS A 208 8.61 -17.61 -11.68
CA LYS A 208 8.53 -18.24 -13.00
C LYS A 208 7.56 -17.47 -13.88
N LYS A 209 7.93 -17.31 -15.16
CA LYS A 209 7.04 -16.70 -16.13
C LYS A 209 5.73 -17.49 -16.24
N THR A 210 4.62 -16.83 -15.97
CA THR A 210 3.28 -17.42 -15.98
C THR A 210 2.34 -16.53 -16.79
N THR A 211 1.50 -17.14 -17.62
CA THR A 211 0.49 -16.39 -18.38
C THR A 211 -0.60 -15.88 -17.43
N ILE A 212 -0.91 -14.60 -17.52
CA ILE A 212 -2.05 -13.99 -16.82
C ILE A 212 -3.13 -13.60 -17.82
N ASP A 213 -4.38 -13.59 -17.36
CA ASP A 213 -5.52 -13.10 -18.14
C ASP A 213 -6.12 -11.85 -17.43
N PRO A 214 -5.86 -10.64 -17.93
CA PRO A 214 -6.39 -9.41 -17.34
C PRO A 214 -7.92 -9.28 -17.49
N ASN A 215 -8.57 -10.16 -18.26
CA ASN A 215 -10.02 -10.21 -18.44
C ASN A 215 -10.72 -11.23 -17.54
N LYS A 216 -9.94 -11.99 -16.74
CA LYS A 216 -10.46 -12.99 -15.79
C LYS A 216 -9.94 -12.75 -14.38
N LEU A 217 -10.24 -11.60 -13.84
CA LEU A 217 -9.87 -11.26 -12.46
C LEU A 217 -10.87 -11.88 -11.47
N THR A 218 -10.35 -12.46 -10.39
CA THR A 218 -11.21 -12.92 -9.29
C THR A 218 -11.90 -11.73 -8.66
N THR A 219 -13.23 -11.70 -8.73
CA THR A 219 -14.05 -10.65 -8.13
C THR A 219 -14.47 -11.04 -6.73
N ARG A 220 -14.71 -10.02 -5.92
CA ARG A 220 -15.24 -10.15 -4.56
C ARG A 220 -16.45 -9.22 -4.41
N PRO A 221 -17.38 -9.51 -3.50
CA PRO A 221 -18.60 -8.71 -3.31
C PRO A 221 -18.28 -7.24 -3.02
N HIS A 222 -17.24 -7.00 -2.22
CA HIS A 222 -16.68 -5.68 -1.99
C HIS A 222 -15.28 -5.83 -1.38
N GLU A 223 -14.44 -4.85 -1.61
CA GLU A 223 -13.19 -4.65 -0.91
C GLU A 223 -13.42 -3.63 0.20
N SER A 224 -13.03 -3.95 1.43
CA SER A 224 -13.07 -3.00 2.54
C SER A 224 -11.85 -2.10 2.48
N ASP A 225 -12.03 -0.83 2.18
CA ASP A 225 -11.07 0.21 2.51
C ASP A 225 -11.40 0.73 3.91
N SER A 226 -10.48 0.66 4.85
CA SER A 226 -10.69 1.02 6.25
C SER A 226 -11.17 2.46 6.45
N TYR A 227 -10.81 3.37 5.53
CA TYR A 227 -11.25 4.76 5.56
C TYR A 227 -12.64 4.98 4.96
N TYR A 228 -13.13 4.03 4.14
CA TYR A 228 -14.33 4.25 3.33
C TYR A 228 -15.41 3.19 3.52
N ARG A 229 -15.25 2.27 4.46
CA ARG A 229 -16.12 1.10 4.62
C ARG A 229 -17.62 1.39 4.71
N PHE A 230 -18.02 2.56 5.17
CA PHE A 230 -19.42 2.96 5.31
C PHE A 230 -19.87 3.92 4.23
N LYS A 231 -18.94 4.54 3.50
CA LYS A 231 -19.24 5.58 2.54
C LYS A 231 -19.57 5.01 1.18
N TYR A 232 -18.80 4.03 0.72
CA TYR A 232 -19.00 3.36 -0.56
C TYR A 232 -18.26 2.04 -0.60
N ARG A 233 -18.77 1.15 -1.44
CA ARG A 233 -18.13 -0.12 -1.71
C ARG A 233 -16.99 0.07 -2.70
N HIS A 234 -15.89 -0.58 -2.45
CA HIS A 234 -14.82 -0.71 -3.43
C HIS A 234 -15.07 -2.01 -4.22
N GLU A 235 -15.87 -1.89 -5.27
CA GLU A 235 -16.17 -3.02 -6.13
C GLU A 235 -14.95 -3.45 -6.92
N THR A 236 -14.64 -4.73 -6.88
CA THR A 236 -13.65 -5.34 -7.77
C THR A 236 -14.32 -5.69 -9.10
N ARG A 237 -13.59 -5.56 -10.20
CA ARG A 237 -14.10 -5.83 -11.54
C ARG A 237 -13.53 -7.14 -12.07
N PRO A 238 -14.25 -7.86 -12.94
CA PRO A 238 -13.76 -9.11 -13.54
C PRO A 238 -12.70 -8.89 -14.63
N SER A 239 -12.54 -7.63 -15.08
CA SER A 239 -11.59 -7.27 -16.14
C SER A 239 -11.03 -5.88 -15.93
N ILE A 240 -9.86 -5.63 -16.52
CA ILE A 240 -9.27 -4.30 -16.58
C ILE A 240 -10.01 -3.50 -17.66
N SER A 241 -10.44 -2.31 -17.29
CA SER A 241 -10.99 -1.33 -18.23
C SER A 241 -10.15 -0.07 -18.21
N ALA A 242 -10.00 0.55 -19.38
CA ALA A 242 -9.38 1.87 -19.48
C ALA A 242 -10.09 2.84 -18.52
N VAL A 243 -9.30 3.56 -17.74
CA VAL A 243 -9.84 4.58 -16.83
C VAL A 243 -9.66 5.93 -17.51
N ALA A 244 -10.77 6.53 -17.91
CA ALA A 244 -10.74 7.90 -18.45
C ALA A 244 -10.15 8.87 -17.41
N ARG A 245 -9.34 9.81 -17.90
CA ARG A 245 -8.84 10.92 -17.07
C ARG A 245 -10.03 11.71 -16.53
N ARG A 246 -9.99 12.05 -15.25
CA ARG A 246 -11.04 12.82 -14.59
C ARG A 246 -10.68 14.28 -14.64
N ASP A 247 -11.67 15.10 -15.01
CA ASP A 247 -11.54 16.53 -14.87
C ASP A 247 -11.63 16.93 -13.40
N ILE A 248 -10.73 17.79 -12.98
CA ILE A 248 -10.68 18.34 -11.64
C ILE A 248 -10.58 19.87 -11.72
N PRO A 249 -10.96 20.60 -10.65
CA PRO A 249 -10.85 22.05 -10.66
C PRO A 249 -9.40 22.50 -10.93
N PRO A 250 -9.15 23.41 -11.88
CA PRO A 250 -7.80 23.83 -12.26
C PRO A 250 -6.95 24.32 -11.07
N ARG A 251 -7.56 25.02 -10.12
CA ARG A 251 -6.89 25.50 -8.91
C ARG A 251 -6.39 24.35 -8.02
N VAL A 252 -7.14 23.24 -7.96
CA VAL A 252 -6.70 22.04 -7.21
C VAL A 252 -5.56 21.36 -7.95
N GLU A 253 -5.65 21.24 -9.28
CA GLU A 253 -4.57 20.66 -10.08
C GLU A 253 -3.26 21.45 -9.92
N GLU A 254 -3.32 22.76 -10.07
CA GLU A 254 -2.16 23.65 -9.88
C GLU A 254 -1.57 23.52 -8.46
N GLY A 255 -2.43 23.52 -7.43
CA GLY A 255 -2.01 23.35 -6.04
C GLY A 255 -1.31 22.02 -5.80
N LEU A 256 -1.86 20.92 -6.30
CA LEU A 256 -1.25 19.58 -6.16
C LEU A 256 0.10 19.51 -6.88
N ARG A 257 0.18 20.00 -8.13
CA ARG A 257 1.45 20.00 -8.90
C ARG A 257 2.53 20.85 -8.24
N LYS A 258 2.16 22.00 -7.70
CA LYS A 258 3.09 22.89 -6.98
C LYS A 258 3.59 22.27 -5.68
N ASN A 259 2.66 21.78 -4.82
CA ASN A 259 3.00 21.30 -3.49
C ASN A 259 3.72 19.94 -3.50
N PHE A 260 3.48 19.13 -4.54
CA PHE A 260 4.09 17.80 -4.68
C PHE A 260 4.97 17.69 -5.95
N LYS A 261 5.64 18.79 -6.31
CA LYS A 261 6.54 18.84 -7.48
C LYS A 261 7.52 17.68 -7.52
N TRP A 262 8.15 17.35 -6.36
CA TRP A 262 9.08 16.23 -6.23
C TRP A 262 8.48 14.88 -6.68
N TYR A 263 7.20 14.65 -6.40
CA TYR A 263 6.50 13.43 -6.78
C TYR A 263 6.23 13.39 -8.30
N PHE A 264 5.79 14.50 -8.87
CA PHE A 264 5.55 14.60 -10.31
C PHE A 264 6.87 14.49 -11.09
N ASP A 265 7.93 15.15 -10.65
CA ASP A 265 9.25 15.05 -11.28
C ASP A 265 9.78 13.61 -11.28
N LYS A 266 9.52 12.84 -10.20
CA LYS A 266 9.97 11.45 -10.07
C LYS A 266 9.16 10.46 -10.88
N PHE A 267 7.83 10.55 -10.83
CA PHE A 267 6.93 9.52 -11.37
C PHE A 267 6.21 9.94 -12.64
N TYR A 268 6.12 11.23 -12.93
CA TYR A 268 5.35 11.82 -14.04
C TYR A 268 6.08 13.02 -14.67
N PRO A 269 7.35 12.84 -15.11
CA PRO A 269 8.20 13.98 -15.52
C PRO A 269 7.70 14.74 -16.76
N GLN A 270 6.72 14.21 -17.49
CA GLN A 270 6.18 14.82 -18.72
C GLN A 270 4.70 15.23 -18.60
N SER A 271 4.13 15.23 -17.41
CA SER A 271 2.71 15.52 -17.20
C SER A 271 2.40 16.98 -16.81
#